data_5edae29812d10137a539ab808faeb428
#
_entry.id   5edae29812d10137a539ab808faeb428
#
_cell.length_a   1.000
_cell.length_b   1.000
_cell.length_c   1.000
_cell.angle_alpha   90.00
_cell.angle_beta   90.00
_cell.angle_gamma   90.00
#
_symmetry.space_group_name_H-M   'P 1'
#
loop_
_entity.id
_entity.type
_entity.pdbx_description
1 polymer ?
#
loop_
_entity_poly.entity_id
_entity_poly.type
_entity_poly.pdbx_seq_one_letter_code
_entity_poly.pdbx_strand_id
1 'polypeptide(L)'
;MILLAILFLFPFYTMLVGSFMPLNELFSFTPNLWPQHPTFDNYAALFKQFAYLRYLLNSVALAAGQTAGVVFFCSLAGFVFAKRQFPGRDALFLIMLVTLMIPGQSTIIPWYLLMAQLGWLNTFLPLWVPFWAPAFGIFLMRQFIASTIPSELLDAATTDGCSLFGLYWRIVVPIMLPAITILALLNFINAWNDFLYSLLVFNSEDMRTAPLALALFLGSQTATPQYTWLFAGSVLATLPLVVLYFLFQRQLTEGIMSGALKG
;
A
#
# COMPACT_ATOMS: atom_id res chain seq x y z
N MET A 1 16.79 -24.68 1.65
CA MET A 1 16.58 -23.26 1.24
C MET A 1 16.27 -23.14 -0.25
N ILE A 2 17.10 -23.67 -1.18
CA ILE A 2 16.88 -23.55 -2.65
C ILE A 2 15.53 -24.15 -3.08
N LEU A 3 15.18 -25.35 -2.61
CA LEU A 3 13.90 -26.02 -2.94
C LEU A 3 12.68 -25.17 -2.53
N LEU A 4 12.72 -24.57 -1.33
CA LEU A 4 11.68 -23.67 -0.85
C LEU A 4 11.58 -22.41 -1.72
N ALA A 5 12.72 -21.82 -2.12
CA ALA A 5 12.73 -20.67 -3.01
C ALA A 5 12.08 -20.99 -4.38
N ILE A 6 12.41 -22.15 -4.96
CA ILE A 6 11.79 -22.62 -6.22
C ILE A 6 10.27 -22.78 -6.05
N LEU A 7 9.83 -23.39 -4.94
CA LEU A 7 8.40 -23.59 -4.67
C LEU A 7 7.64 -22.25 -4.56
N PHE A 8 8.21 -21.25 -3.87
CA PHE A 8 7.59 -19.93 -3.73
C PHE A 8 7.64 -19.09 -5.02
N LEU A 9 8.67 -19.27 -5.85
CA LEU A 9 8.79 -18.56 -7.13
C LEU A 9 7.96 -19.20 -8.25
N PHE A 10 7.55 -20.45 -8.10
CA PHE A 10 6.82 -21.18 -9.13
C PHE A 10 5.52 -20.50 -9.58
N PRO A 11 4.64 -19.98 -8.69
CA PRO A 11 3.44 -19.23 -9.11
C PRO A 11 3.77 -17.98 -9.93
N PHE A 12 4.82 -17.25 -9.56
CA PHE A 12 5.27 -16.08 -10.32
C PHE A 12 5.85 -16.47 -11.68
N TYR A 13 6.57 -17.57 -11.73
CA TYR A 13 7.07 -18.13 -12.98
C TYR A 13 5.90 -18.50 -13.91
N THR A 14 4.90 -19.24 -13.42
CA THR A 14 3.72 -19.62 -14.22
C THR A 14 2.91 -18.42 -14.69
N MET A 15 2.76 -17.40 -13.84
CA MET A 15 2.13 -16.14 -14.20
C MET A 15 2.88 -15.42 -15.32
N LEU A 16 4.22 -15.33 -15.21
CA LEU A 16 5.07 -14.67 -16.21
C LEU A 16 5.03 -15.43 -17.53
N VAL A 17 5.21 -16.74 -17.50
CA VAL A 17 5.21 -17.61 -18.68
C VAL A 17 3.84 -17.62 -19.34
N GLY A 18 2.77 -17.80 -18.57
CA GLY A 18 1.39 -17.79 -19.06
C GLY A 18 0.96 -16.45 -19.68
N SER A 19 1.59 -15.33 -19.28
CA SER A 19 1.31 -14.02 -19.87
C SER A 19 1.73 -13.91 -21.34
N PHE A 20 2.65 -14.77 -21.79
CA PHE A 20 3.12 -14.85 -23.19
C PHE A 20 2.49 -16.02 -23.98
N MET A 21 1.61 -16.81 -23.35
CA MET A 21 0.94 -17.93 -24.02
C MET A 21 -0.37 -17.48 -24.67
N PRO A 22 -0.71 -17.99 -25.86
CA PRO A 22 -2.06 -17.90 -26.39
C PRO A 22 -3.03 -18.77 -25.58
N LEU A 23 -4.34 -18.46 -25.62
CA LEU A 23 -5.36 -19.11 -24.79
C LEU A 23 -5.42 -20.63 -24.95
N ASN A 24 -5.29 -21.13 -26.17
CA ASN A 24 -5.30 -22.56 -26.49
C ASN A 24 -4.10 -23.32 -25.91
N GLU A 25 -2.97 -22.67 -25.78
CA GLU A 25 -1.77 -23.24 -25.18
C GLU A 25 -1.85 -23.23 -23.65
N LEU A 26 -2.39 -22.16 -23.07
CA LEU A 26 -2.55 -22.03 -21.62
C LEU A 26 -3.44 -23.13 -21.03
N PHE A 27 -4.48 -23.57 -21.75
CA PHE A 27 -5.42 -24.63 -21.35
C PHE A 27 -5.17 -25.95 -22.06
N SER A 28 -3.95 -26.22 -22.53
CA SER A 28 -3.60 -27.51 -23.09
C SER A 28 -3.67 -28.61 -22.03
N PHE A 29 -4.02 -29.83 -22.45
CA PHE A 29 -4.15 -30.98 -21.55
C PHE A 29 -2.83 -31.33 -20.83
N THR A 30 -1.71 -31.10 -21.50
CA THR A 30 -0.37 -31.19 -20.91
C THR A 30 0.09 -29.78 -20.54
N PRO A 31 0.33 -29.47 -19.24
CA PRO A 31 0.81 -28.15 -18.83
C PRO A 31 2.17 -27.83 -19.48
N ASN A 32 2.22 -26.78 -20.26
CA ASN A 32 3.46 -26.29 -20.84
C ASN A 32 4.18 -25.38 -19.83
N LEU A 33 5.39 -25.78 -19.44
CA LEU A 33 6.24 -24.96 -18.57
C LEU A 33 6.92 -23.81 -19.31
N TRP A 34 6.90 -23.83 -20.66
CA TRP A 34 7.48 -22.79 -21.52
C TRP A 34 6.56 -22.56 -22.71
N PRO A 35 6.37 -21.30 -23.18
CA PRO A 35 5.49 -21.01 -24.30
C PRO A 35 6.08 -21.61 -25.60
N GLN A 36 5.31 -22.41 -26.31
CA GLN A 36 5.70 -22.96 -27.61
C GLN A 36 5.54 -21.90 -28.72
N HIS A 37 4.50 -21.06 -28.57
CA HIS A 37 4.20 -19.95 -29.49
C HIS A 37 4.10 -18.63 -28.70
N PRO A 38 5.23 -18.04 -28.24
CA PRO A 38 5.20 -16.82 -27.44
C PRO A 38 4.60 -15.65 -28.20
N THR A 39 3.62 -14.97 -27.58
CA THR A 39 2.93 -13.81 -28.16
C THR A 39 2.89 -12.64 -27.18
N PHE A 40 2.91 -11.42 -27.71
CA PHE A 40 2.64 -10.17 -26.99
C PHE A 40 1.20 -9.69 -27.12
N ASP A 41 0.33 -10.45 -27.81
CA ASP A 41 -1.04 -10.05 -28.08
C ASP A 41 -1.84 -9.84 -26.79
N ASN A 42 -1.54 -10.60 -25.73
CA ASN A 42 -2.17 -10.45 -24.42
C ASN A 42 -1.93 -9.04 -23.83
N TYR A 43 -0.70 -8.55 -23.93
CA TYR A 43 -0.36 -7.19 -23.49
C TYR A 43 -0.96 -6.13 -24.43
N ALA A 44 -0.89 -6.35 -25.75
CA ALA A 44 -1.49 -5.44 -26.71
C ALA A 44 -3.02 -5.32 -26.51
N ALA A 45 -3.71 -6.43 -26.20
CA ALA A 45 -5.12 -6.45 -25.89
C ALA A 45 -5.47 -5.64 -24.65
N LEU A 46 -4.67 -5.72 -23.57
CA LEU A 46 -4.87 -4.92 -22.35
C LEU A 46 -4.90 -3.42 -22.63
N PHE A 47 -4.01 -2.93 -23.49
CA PHE A 47 -3.92 -1.52 -23.80
C PHE A 47 -4.86 -1.05 -24.90
N LYS A 48 -5.31 -1.95 -25.80
CA LYS A 48 -6.25 -1.64 -26.89
C LYS A 48 -7.71 -1.78 -26.49
N GLN A 49 -8.05 -2.81 -25.70
CA GLN A 49 -9.44 -3.12 -25.33
C GLN A 49 -9.83 -2.54 -23.99
N PHE A 50 -8.84 -2.30 -23.10
CA PHE A 50 -9.04 -1.73 -21.77
C PHE A 50 -8.13 -0.53 -21.58
N ALA A 51 -8.55 0.40 -20.74
CA ALA A 51 -7.73 1.54 -20.34
C ALA A 51 -6.70 1.12 -19.26
N TYR A 52 -5.97 -0.02 -19.45
CA TYR A 52 -5.18 -0.64 -18.39
C TYR A 52 -4.06 0.26 -17.86
N LEU A 53 -3.46 1.09 -18.72
CA LEU A 53 -2.51 2.12 -18.29
C LEU A 53 -3.15 3.08 -17.28
N ARG A 54 -4.41 3.48 -17.52
CA ARG A 54 -5.15 4.34 -16.60
C ARG A 54 -5.40 3.64 -15.27
N TYR A 55 -5.69 2.35 -15.27
CA TYR A 55 -5.86 1.56 -14.04
C TYR A 55 -4.57 1.49 -13.22
N LEU A 56 -3.42 1.32 -13.87
CA LEU A 56 -2.11 1.39 -13.21
C LEU A 56 -1.84 2.79 -12.63
N LEU A 57 -2.12 3.85 -13.39
CA LEU A 57 -1.98 5.23 -12.92
C LEU A 57 -2.92 5.55 -11.75
N ASN A 58 -4.15 5.06 -11.78
CA ASN A 58 -5.08 5.17 -10.66
C ASN A 58 -4.55 4.45 -9.41
N SER A 59 -3.97 3.26 -9.56
CA SER A 59 -3.33 2.55 -8.45
C SER A 59 -2.15 3.33 -7.88
N VAL A 60 -1.31 3.92 -8.73
CA VAL A 60 -0.21 4.80 -8.30
C VAL A 60 -0.76 6.03 -7.56
N ALA A 61 -1.77 6.70 -8.12
CA ALA A 61 -2.37 7.89 -7.53
C ALA A 61 -3.01 7.56 -6.17
N LEU A 62 -3.76 6.46 -6.09
CA LEU A 62 -4.36 5.98 -4.85
C LEU A 62 -3.29 5.71 -3.78
N ALA A 63 -2.32 4.85 -4.09
CA ALA A 63 -1.29 4.42 -3.16
C ALA A 63 -0.37 5.58 -2.75
N ALA A 64 0.04 6.43 -3.68
CA ALA A 64 0.90 7.58 -3.37
C ALA A 64 0.18 8.64 -2.53
N GLY A 65 -1.06 8.99 -2.88
CA GLY A 65 -1.84 9.99 -2.13
C GLY A 65 -2.19 9.53 -0.72
N GLN A 66 -2.57 8.26 -0.54
CA GLN A 66 -2.80 7.69 0.77
C GLN A 66 -1.50 7.64 1.58
N THR A 67 -0.40 7.17 1.00
CA THR A 67 0.90 7.09 1.68
C THR A 67 1.43 8.46 2.10
N ALA A 68 1.32 9.46 1.24
CA ALA A 68 1.72 10.83 1.58
C ALA A 68 0.96 11.35 2.81
N GLY A 69 -0.34 11.16 2.86
CA GLY A 69 -1.16 11.51 4.02
C GLY A 69 -0.77 10.72 5.26
N VAL A 70 -0.62 9.39 5.15
CA VAL A 70 -0.21 8.54 6.29
C VAL A 70 1.14 8.97 6.84
N VAL A 71 2.14 9.18 6.00
CA VAL A 71 3.47 9.64 6.43
C VAL A 71 3.38 10.97 7.17
N PHE A 72 2.65 11.92 6.62
CA PHE A 72 2.52 13.25 7.23
C PHE A 72 1.78 13.22 8.56
N PHE A 73 0.56 12.67 8.57
CA PHE A 73 -0.29 12.71 9.77
C PHE A 73 0.20 11.77 10.87
N CYS A 74 0.68 10.57 10.53
CA CYS A 74 1.19 9.63 11.54
C CYS A 74 2.52 10.09 12.15
N SER A 75 3.44 10.67 11.36
CA SER A 75 4.70 11.18 11.92
C SER A 75 4.47 12.41 12.80
N LEU A 76 3.59 13.32 12.38
CA LEU A 76 3.23 14.49 13.16
C LEU A 76 2.52 14.11 14.48
N ALA A 77 1.51 13.24 14.42
CA ALA A 77 0.81 12.74 15.60
C ALA A 77 1.76 11.94 16.50
N GLY A 78 2.59 11.06 15.92
CA GLY A 78 3.61 10.31 16.64
C GLY A 78 4.59 11.22 17.40
N PHE A 79 5.03 12.33 16.80
CA PHE A 79 5.87 13.32 17.43
C PHE A 79 5.17 13.98 18.62
N VAL A 80 3.93 14.42 18.45
CA VAL A 80 3.15 15.05 19.52
C VAL A 80 2.94 14.09 20.68
N PHE A 81 2.52 12.86 20.43
CA PHE A 81 2.32 11.84 21.47
C PHE A 81 3.62 11.38 22.14
N ALA A 82 4.77 11.43 21.45
CA ALA A 82 6.06 11.02 22.02
C ALA A 82 6.70 12.09 22.87
N LYS A 83 6.63 13.38 22.46
CA LYS A 83 7.48 14.44 23.00
C LYS A 83 6.73 15.62 23.62
N ARG A 84 5.39 15.63 23.55
CA ARG A 84 4.61 16.72 24.14
C ARG A 84 3.72 16.21 25.25
N GLN A 85 3.66 17.02 26.33
CA GLN A 85 2.74 16.81 27.45
C GLN A 85 1.53 17.71 27.25
N PHE A 86 0.34 17.11 27.27
CA PHE A 86 -0.93 17.84 27.24
C PHE A 86 -1.98 17.07 28.02
N PRO A 87 -3.01 17.73 28.55
CA PRO A 87 -4.07 17.07 29.31
C PRO A 87 -4.78 16.00 28.45
N GLY A 88 -4.93 14.78 28.99
CA GLY A 88 -5.59 13.67 28.29
C GLY A 88 -4.74 12.90 27.30
N ARG A 89 -3.44 13.23 27.11
CA ARG A 89 -2.55 12.57 26.14
C ARG A 89 -2.61 11.06 26.20
N ASP A 90 -2.43 10.48 27.37
CA ASP A 90 -2.32 9.04 27.55
C ASP A 90 -3.69 8.35 27.37
N ALA A 91 -4.77 9.00 27.77
CA ALA A 91 -6.12 8.52 27.52
C ALA A 91 -6.46 8.52 26.02
N LEU A 92 -6.17 9.60 25.32
CA LEU A 92 -6.37 9.69 23.86
C LEU A 92 -5.53 8.64 23.12
N PHE A 93 -4.28 8.45 23.52
CA PHE A 93 -3.42 7.44 22.94
C PHE A 93 -3.96 6.03 23.18
N LEU A 94 -4.45 5.74 24.40
CA LEU A 94 -5.07 4.46 24.71
C LEU A 94 -6.35 4.22 23.88
N ILE A 95 -7.23 5.21 23.79
CA ILE A 95 -8.45 5.14 22.96
C ILE A 95 -8.07 4.82 21.50
N MET A 96 -7.07 5.51 20.97
CA MET A 96 -6.56 5.24 19.62
C MET A 96 -6.06 3.79 19.48
N LEU A 97 -5.33 3.26 20.46
CA LEU A 97 -4.87 1.86 20.43
C LEU A 97 -6.03 0.86 20.49
N VAL A 98 -7.08 1.15 21.24
CA VAL A 98 -8.29 0.31 21.30
C VAL A 98 -8.94 0.18 19.91
N THR A 99 -8.85 1.20 19.07
CA THR A 99 -9.39 1.10 17.69
C THR A 99 -8.72 0.02 16.85
N LEU A 100 -7.47 -0.38 17.17
CA LEU A 100 -6.79 -1.49 16.48
C LEU A 100 -7.45 -2.85 16.72
N MET A 101 -8.25 -2.98 17.79
CA MET A 101 -8.96 -4.22 18.10
C MET A 101 -10.25 -4.37 17.29
N ILE A 102 -10.71 -3.29 16.65
CA ILE A 102 -11.95 -3.29 15.85
C ILE A 102 -11.59 -3.78 14.42
N PRO A 103 -12.14 -4.91 13.96
CA PRO A 103 -11.93 -5.38 12.60
C PRO A 103 -12.45 -4.34 11.59
N GLY A 104 -11.60 -3.91 10.64
CA GLY A 104 -11.99 -2.89 9.65
C GLY A 104 -13.23 -3.29 8.84
N GLN A 105 -13.41 -4.59 8.59
CA GLN A 105 -14.58 -5.11 7.85
C GLN A 105 -15.91 -4.84 8.57
N SER A 106 -15.92 -4.77 9.89
CA SER A 106 -17.16 -4.49 10.66
C SER A 106 -17.65 -3.05 10.50
N THR A 107 -16.76 -2.14 10.11
CA THR A 107 -17.07 -0.71 9.93
C THR A 107 -17.32 -0.31 8.47
N ILE A 108 -17.25 -1.26 7.53
CA ILE A 108 -17.30 -0.96 6.10
C ILE A 108 -18.66 -0.39 5.65
N ILE A 109 -19.76 -0.90 6.19
CA ILE A 109 -21.11 -0.41 5.83
C ILE A 109 -21.32 1.04 6.30
N PRO A 110 -21.15 1.38 7.59
CA PRO A 110 -21.29 2.77 8.04
C PRO A 110 -20.28 3.71 7.36
N TRP A 111 -19.06 3.25 7.08
CA TRP A 111 -18.09 4.02 6.33
C TRP A 111 -18.60 4.33 4.90
N TYR A 112 -19.10 3.32 4.17
CA TYR A 112 -19.63 3.51 2.82
C TYR A 112 -20.80 4.51 2.80
N LEU A 113 -21.74 4.38 3.73
CA LEU A 113 -22.89 5.28 3.85
C LEU A 113 -22.45 6.72 4.10
N LEU A 114 -21.46 6.93 4.97
CA LEU A 114 -20.89 8.25 5.21
C LEU A 114 -20.22 8.83 3.95
N MET A 115 -19.43 8.03 3.22
CA MET A 115 -18.80 8.48 1.97
C MET A 115 -19.82 8.83 0.90
N ALA A 116 -20.92 8.06 0.82
CA ALA A 116 -22.05 8.34 -0.07
C ALA A 116 -22.74 9.66 0.29
N GLN A 117 -23.02 9.90 1.58
CA GLN A 117 -23.64 11.15 2.05
C GLN A 117 -22.74 12.38 1.79
N LEU A 118 -21.43 12.23 1.89
CA LEU A 118 -20.47 13.29 1.58
C LEU A 118 -20.31 13.54 0.07
N GLY A 119 -20.90 12.71 -0.79
CA GLY A 119 -20.74 12.80 -2.24
C GLY A 119 -19.33 12.44 -2.74
N TRP A 120 -18.59 11.66 -1.96
CA TRP A 120 -17.21 11.32 -2.27
C TRP A 120 -17.05 10.06 -3.12
N LEU A 121 -18.15 9.29 -3.36
CA LEU A 121 -18.10 8.10 -4.20
C LEU A 121 -17.54 8.45 -5.58
N ASN A 122 -16.87 7.49 -6.18
CA ASN A 122 -16.19 7.61 -7.48
C ASN A 122 -15.08 8.69 -7.51
N THR A 123 -14.45 8.92 -6.36
CA THR A 123 -13.24 9.75 -6.20
C THR A 123 -12.22 9.03 -5.32
N PHE A 124 -11.00 9.56 -5.21
CA PHE A 124 -9.99 9.02 -4.29
C PHE A 124 -10.20 9.42 -2.82
N LEU A 125 -11.04 10.41 -2.53
CA LEU A 125 -11.22 10.98 -1.19
C LEU A 125 -11.61 9.95 -0.12
N PRO A 126 -12.53 8.99 -0.37
CA PRO A 126 -12.89 7.96 0.60
C PRO A 126 -11.73 7.08 1.03
N LEU A 127 -10.78 6.84 0.10
CA LEU A 127 -9.63 5.98 0.32
C LEU A 127 -8.41 6.75 0.83
N TRP A 128 -8.43 8.08 0.78
CA TRP A 128 -7.38 8.92 1.30
C TRP A 128 -7.68 9.44 2.70
N VAL A 129 -8.69 10.28 2.84
CA VAL A 129 -8.92 11.07 4.05
C VAL A 129 -9.14 10.22 5.30
N PRO A 130 -10.04 9.22 5.34
CA PRO A 130 -10.23 8.38 6.52
C PRO A 130 -9.02 7.51 6.88
N PHE A 131 -8.16 7.22 5.90
CA PHE A 131 -7.01 6.32 6.06
C PHE A 131 -5.67 7.06 6.26
N TRP A 132 -5.64 8.40 6.32
CA TRP A 132 -4.40 9.17 6.49
C TRP A 132 -3.78 9.06 7.89
N ALA A 133 -4.55 8.72 8.91
CA ALA A 133 -4.06 8.65 10.28
C ALA A 133 -4.38 7.30 10.95
N PRO A 134 -3.94 6.16 10.38
CA PRO A 134 -4.19 4.86 11.00
C PRO A 134 -3.48 4.75 12.35
N ALA A 135 -4.17 4.18 13.34
CA ALA A 135 -3.66 4.03 14.70
C ALA A 135 -2.33 3.28 14.76
N PHE A 136 -2.14 2.25 13.92
CA PHE A 136 -0.87 1.53 13.80
C PHE A 136 0.28 2.43 13.36
N GLY A 137 0.06 3.29 12.38
CA GLY A 137 1.08 4.23 11.88
C GLY A 137 1.49 5.24 12.95
N ILE A 138 0.52 5.81 13.67
CA ILE A 138 0.77 6.73 14.79
C ILE A 138 1.54 6.02 15.90
N PHE A 139 1.13 4.81 16.27
CA PHE A 139 1.83 3.99 17.26
C PHE A 139 3.28 3.73 16.87
N LEU A 140 3.52 3.27 15.64
CA LEU A 140 4.85 2.97 15.12
C LEU A 140 5.75 4.20 15.20
N MET A 141 5.27 5.35 14.71
CA MET A 141 6.02 6.60 14.72
C MET A 141 6.30 7.09 16.13
N ARG A 142 5.31 7.03 17.04
CA ARG A 142 5.51 7.40 18.45
C ARG A 142 6.59 6.55 19.12
N GLN A 143 6.56 5.23 18.93
CA GLN A 143 7.53 4.32 19.55
C GLN A 143 8.95 4.61 19.06
N PHE A 144 9.11 4.83 17.76
CA PHE A 144 10.40 5.12 17.19
C PHE A 144 10.94 6.50 17.65
N ILE A 145 10.11 7.55 17.67
CA ILE A 145 10.47 8.87 18.15
C ILE A 145 10.85 8.84 19.64
N ALA A 146 10.07 8.11 20.45
CA ALA A 146 10.33 7.99 21.88
C ALA A 146 11.69 7.33 22.17
N SER A 147 12.08 6.33 21.37
CA SER A 147 13.32 5.56 21.58
C SER A 147 14.56 6.17 20.91
N THR A 148 14.39 6.99 19.87
CA THR A 148 15.50 7.44 19.03
C THR A 148 15.89 8.90 19.27
N ILE A 149 14.94 9.77 19.64
CA ILE A 149 15.17 11.20 19.78
C ILE A 149 15.24 11.56 21.29
N PRO A 150 16.41 11.96 21.83
CA PRO A 150 16.50 12.46 23.19
C PRO A 150 15.70 13.74 23.38
N SER A 151 15.06 13.91 24.54
CA SER A 151 14.30 15.15 24.84
C SER A 151 15.19 16.36 24.93
N GLU A 152 16.42 16.19 25.45
CA GLU A 152 17.46 17.21 25.61
C GLU A 152 17.82 17.88 24.28
N LEU A 153 17.80 17.11 23.16
CA LEU A 153 18.05 17.67 21.83
C LEU A 153 16.94 18.64 21.41
N LEU A 154 15.69 18.34 21.73
CA LEU A 154 14.54 19.19 21.42
C LEU A 154 14.49 20.43 22.34
N ASP A 155 14.91 20.28 23.61
CA ASP A 155 14.95 21.37 24.60
C ASP A 155 16.06 22.37 24.23
N ALA A 156 17.24 21.88 23.83
CA ALA A 156 18.32 22.74 23.33
C ALA A 156 17.88 23.55 22.10
N ALA A 157 17.29 22.89 21.11
CA ALA A 157 16.81 23.59 19.92
C ALA A 157 15.65 24.57 20.20
N THR A 158 14.83 24.28 21.22
CA THR A 158 13.80 25.24 21.69
C THR A 158 14.42 26.45 22.33
N THR A 159 15.49 26.25 23.12
CA THR A 159 16.25 27.36 23.74
C THR A 159 16.92 28.25 22.68
N ASP A 160 17.36 27.63 21.56
CA ASP A 160 17.89 28.35 20.38
C ASP A 160 16.77 29.04 19.55
N GLY A 161 15.53 29.06 20.03
CA GLY A 161 14.41 29.75 19.39
C GLY A 161 13.71 29.00 18.29
N CYS A 162 13.95 27.69 18.16
CA CYS A 162 13.26 26.87 17.15
C CYS A 162 11.77 26.68 17.49
N SER A 163 10.90 27.03 16.57
CA SER A 163 9.45 26.79 16.72
C SER A 163 9.11 25.30 16.70
N LEU A 164 7.94 24.92 17.24
CA LEU A 164 7.47 23.52 17.24
C LEU A 164 7.46 22.89 15.85
N PHE A 165 7.02 23.64 14.84
CA PHE A 165 7.00 23.18 13.44
C PHE A 165 8.42 23.09 12.87
N GLY A 166 9.30 23.99 13.29
CA GLY A 166 10.73 23.92 12.97
C GLY A 166 11.41 22.69 13.56
N LEU A 167 11.12 22.35 14.83
CA LEU A 167 11.61 21.11 15.47
C LEU A 167 11.18 19.88 14.67
N TYR A 168 9.91 19.81 14.28
CA TYR A 168 9.38 18.70 13.50
C TYR A 168 10.13 18.53 12.16
N TRP A 169 10.19 19.59 11.34
CA TRP A 169 10.77 19.50 10.00
C TRP A 169 12.28 19.43 9.94
N ARG A 170 12.98 20.14 10.84
CA ARG A 170 14.44 20.27 10.78
C ARG A 170 15.18 19.23 11.62
N ILE A 171 14.54 18.66 12.64
CA ILE A 171 15.17 17.70 13.55
C ILE A 171 14.47 16.35 13.50
N VAL A 172 13.15 16.32 13.76
CA VAL A 172 12.42 15.06 13.91
C VAL A 172 12.36 14.31 12.57
N VAL A 173 11.88 14.93 11.50
CA VAL A 173 11.73 14.29 10.20
C VAL A 173 13.05 13.71 9.66
N PRO A 174 14.19 14.44 9.64
CA PRO A 174 15.46 13.88 9.16
C PRO A 174 15.94 12.66 9.97
N ILE A 175 15.83 12.69 11.29
CA ILE A 175 16.22 11.56 12.15
C ILE A 175 15.29 10.36 11.93
N MET A 176 14.03 10.62 11.60
CA MET A 176 12.99 9.63 11.45
C MET A 176 12.89 9.04 10.04
N LEU A 177 13.70 9.48 9.09
CA LEU A 177 13.64 9.00 7.70
C LEU A 177 13.60 7.48 7.57
N PRO A 178 14.36 6.66 8.33
CA PRO A 178 14.28 5.21 8.23
C PRO A 178 12.89 4.66 8.61
N ALA A 179 12.30 5.16 9.71
CA ALA A 179 10.98 4.73 10.15
C ALA A 179 9.86 5.25 9.22
N ILE A 180 9.98 6.47 8.73
CA ILE A 180 9.08 7.04 7.71
C ILE A 180 9.10 6.18 6.44
N THR A 181 10.27 5.76 6.00
CA THR A 181 10.40 4.89 4.81
C THR A 181 9.69 3.55 5.01
N ILE A 182 9.85 2.92 6.18
CA ILE A 182 9.17 1.66 6.49
C ILE A 182 7.65 1.87 6.51
N LEU A 183 7.16 2.91 7.19
CA LEU A 183 5.73 3.23 7.23
C LEU A 183 5.19 3.50 5.82
N ALA A 184 5.92 4.25 5.01
CA ALA A 184 5.55 4.56 3.63
C ALA A 184 5.44 3.31 2.77
N LEU A 185 6.42 2.40 2.86
CA LEU A 185 6.41 1.13 2.11
C LEU A 185 5.24 0.23 2.51
N LEU A 186 5.04 0.04 3.82
CA LEU A 186 3.94 -0.79 4.32
C LEU A 186 2.59 -0.24 3.87
N ASN A 187 2.41 1.08 3.97
CA ASN A 187 1.15 1.70 3.55
C ASN A 187 0.97 1.67 2.04
N PHE A 188 2.03 1.93 1.26
CA PHE A 188 1.97 1.88 -0.20
C PHE A 188 1.55 0.49 -0.68
N ILE A 189 2.18 -0.58 -0.14
CA ILE A 189 1.84 -1.97 -0.49
C ILE A 189 0.37 -2.27 -0.14
N ASN A 190 -0.11 -1.85 1.04
CA ASN A 190 -1.50 -2.04 1.44
C ASN A 190 -2.48 -1.31 0.52
N ALA A 191 -2.22 -0.03 0.23
CA ALA A 191 -3.07 0.79 -0.63
C ALA A 191 -3.03 0.32 -2.09
N TRP A 192 -1.87 -0.12 -2.57
CA TRP A 192 -1.71 -0.71 -3.90
C TRP A 192 -2.56 -1.96 -4.09
N ASN A 193 -2.60 -2.83 -3.08
CA ASN A 193 -3.33 -4.09 -3.12
C ASN A 193 -4.80 -3.95 -2.70
N ASP A 194 -5.27 -2.72 -2.41
CA ASP A 194 -6.67 -2.54 -2.03
C ASP A 194 -7.62 -2.91 -3.16
N PHE A 195 -8.48 -3.86 -2.88
CA PHE A 195 -9.53 -4.31 -3.78
C PHE A 195 -10.91 -4.00 -3.22
N LEU A 196 -11.15 -4.32 -1.94
CA LEU A 196 -12.49 -4.31 -1.37
C LEU A 196 -13.07 -2.91 -1.25
N TYR A 197 -12.31 -1.97 -0.70
CA TYR A 197 -12.75 -0.58 -0.59
C TYR A 197 -12.84 0.10 -1.96
N SER A 198 -11.88 -0.20 -2.86
CA SER A 198 -11.90 0.27 -4.25
C SER A 198 -13.13 -0.24 -5.00
N LEU A 199 -13.55 -1.49 -4.81
CA LEU A 199 -14.75 -2.08 -5.42
C LEU A 199 -16.03 -1.36 -4.98
N LEU A 200 -16.09 -0.95 -3.72
CA LEU A 200 -17.27 -0.28 -3.17
C LEU A 200 -17.39 1.19 -3.62
N VAL A 201 -16.25 1.86 -3.83
CA VAL A 201 -16.21 3.30 -4.08
C VAL A 201 -16.17 3.65 -5.56
N PHE A 202 -15.43 2.90 -6.38
CA PHE A 202 -15.23 3.22 -7.79
C PHE A 202 -16.31 2.61 -8.68
N ASN A 203 -17.28 3.43 -9.07
CA ASN A 203 -18.44 3.00 -9.86
C ASN A 203 -18.19 3.12 -11.37
N SER A 204 -17.23 3.98 -11.81
CA SER A 204 -16.92 4.17 -13.22
C SER A 204 -15.68 3.38 -13.62
N GLU A 205 -15.62 2.99 -14.89
CA GLU A 205 -14.47 2.31 -15.45
C GLU A 205 -13.18 3.14 -15.33
N ASP A 206 -13.31 4.43 -15.52
CA ASP A 206 -12.22 5.41 -15.46
C ASP A 206 -11.50 5.48 -14.11
N MET A 207 -12.17 5.10 -13.03
CA MET A 207 -11.62 5.14 -11.67
C MET A 207 -11.06 3.80 -11.20
N ARG A 208 -11.21 2.72 -11.98
CA ARG A 208 -10.71 1.41 -11.60
C ARG A 208 -9.21 1.43 -11.32
N THR A 209 -8.81 0.72 -10.28
CA THR A 209 -7.41 0.40 -9.98
C THR A 209 -7.00 -0.91 -10.67
N ALA A 210 -5.70 -1.19 -10.77
CA ALA A 210 -5.22 -2.41 -11.40
C ALA A 210 -5.72 -3.68 -10.69
N PRO A 211 -5.67 -3.84 -9.34
CA PRO A 211 -6.24 -4.99 -8.66
C PRO A 211 -7.76 -5.14 -8.89
N LEU A 212 -8.50 -4.03 -8.88
CA LEU A 212 -9.94 -4.06 -9.16
C LEU A 212 -10.22 -4.53 -10.58
N ALA A 213 -9.50 -4.02 -11.58
CA ALA A 213 -9.67 -4.41 -12.97
C ALA A 213 -9.35 -5.89 -13.19
N LEU A 214 -8.27 -6.41 -12.57
CA LEU A 214 -7.90 -7.83 -12.65
C LEU A 214 -8.99 -8.74 -12.10
N ALA A 215 -9.60 -8.39 -10.98
CA ALA A 215 -10.71 -9.16 -10.42
C ALA A 215 -11.94 -9.15 -11.32
N LEU A 216 -12.23 -8.03 -11.99
CA LEU A 216 -13.36 -7.92 -12.92
C LEU A 216 -13.12 -8.69 -14.23
N PHE A 217 -11.87 -8.94 -14.65
CA PHE A 217 -11.58 -9.82 -15.79
C PHE A 217 -12.03 -11.25 -15.55
N LEU A 218 -12.02 -11.73 -14.29
CA LEU A 218 -12.54 -13.05 -13.93
C LEU A 218 -14.07 -13.10 -13.90
N GLY A 219 -14.72 -11.98 -13.57
CA GLY A 219 -16.16 -11.84 -13.46
C GLY A 219 -16.87 -11.42 -14.75
N SER A 220 -16.13 -11.16 -15.84
CA SER A 220 -16.74 -10.73 -17.10
C SER A 220 -17.62 -11.85 -17.68
N GLN A 221 -18.88 -11.51 -18.02
CA GLN A 221 -19.88 -12.44 -18.61
C GLN A 221 -19.56 -12.84 -20.07
N THR A 222 -18.35 -12.61 -20.54
CA THR A 222 -17.88 -13.16 -21.82
C THR A 222 -17.74 -14.67 -21.69
N ALA A 223 -18.15 -15.40 -22.69
CA ALA A 223 -18.25 -16.87 -22.71
C ALA A 223 -16.94 -17.63 -22.40
N THR A 224 -15.82 -16.94 -22.35
CA THR A 224 -14.50 -17.45 -21.95
C THR A 224 -13.82 -16.45 -21.04
N PRO A 225 -13.50 -16.80 -19.78
CA PRO A 225 -12.67 -15.97 -18.93
C PRO A 225 -11.32 -15.69 -19.61
N GLN A 226 -10.93 -14.43 -19.66
CA GLN A 226 -9.73 -14.00 -20.37
C GLN A 226 -8.48 -14.16 -19.47
N TYR A 227 -8.15 -15.42 -19.12
CA TYR A 227 -7.02 -15.72 -18.23
C TYR A 227 -5.67 -15.22 -18.74
N THR A 228 -5.49 -15.15 -20.05
CA THR A 228 -4.25 -14.61 -20.64
C THR A 228 -4.07 -13.14 -20.34
N TRP A 229 -5.16 -12.35 -20.37
CA TRP A 229 -5.15 -10.95 -19.98
C TRP A 229 -4.95 -10.79 -18.49
N LEU A 230 -5.53 -11.69 -17.67
CA LEU A 230 -5.30 -11.71 -16.23
C LEU A 230 -3.81 -11.92 -15.91
N PHE A 231 -3.15 -12.88 -16.54
CA PHE A 231 -1.72 -13.09 -16.34
C PHE A 231 -0.88 -11.89 -16.79
N ALA A 232 -1.12 -11.37 -17.99
CA ALA A 232 -0.40 -10.20 -18.49
C ALA A 232 -0.62 -8.96 -17.60
N GLY A 233 -1.85 -8.71 -17.17
CA GLY A 233 -2.19 -7.62 -16.25
C GLY A 233 -1.58 -7.82 -14.87
N SER A 234 -1.56 -9.04 -14.34
CA SER A 234 -0.92 -9.36 -13.05
C SER A 234 0.59 -9.14 -13.09
N VAL A 235 1.26 -9.49 -14.18
CA VAL A 235 2.69 -9.17 -14.38
C VAL A 235 2.90 -7.67 -14.30
N LEU A 236 2.12 -6.87 -15.04
CA LEU A 236 2.23 -5.41 -15.03
C LEU A 236 1.91 -4.81 -13.65
N ALA A 237 0.90 -5.34 -12.95
CA ALA A 237 0.55 -4.88 -11.61
C ALA A 237 1.60 -5.26 -10.55
N THR A 238 2.39 -6.31 -10.77
CA THR A 238 3.45 -6.73 -9.85
C THR A 238 4.72 -5.89 -10.02
N LEU A 239 5.01 -5.39 -11.23
CA LEU A 239 6.25 -4.65 -11.52
C LEU A 239 6.52 -3.47 -10.58
N PRO A 240 5.56 -2.57 -10.27
CA PRO A 240 5.84 -1.46 -9.35
C PRO A 240 6.24 -1.91 -7.95
N LEU A 241 5.64 -3.00 -7.44
CA LEU A 241 5.98 -3.54 -6.12
C LEU A 241 7.39 -4.16 -6.12
N VAL A 242 7.76 -4.87 -7.20
CA VAL A 242 9.10 -5.42 -7.38
C VAL A 242 10.14 -4.30 -7.45
N VAL A 243 9.87 -3.24 -8.20
CA VAL A 243 10.75 -2.06 -8.29
C VAL A 243 10.92 -1.42 -6.92
N LEU A 244 9.82 -1.19 -6.19
CA LEU A 244 9.88 -0.65 -4.83
C LEU A 244 10.68 -1.54 -3.89
N TYR A 245 10.50 -2.87 -3.96
CA TYR A 245 11.28 -3.80 -3.15
C TYR A 245 12.78 -3.63 -3.41
N PHE A 246 13.24 -3.64 -4.66
CA PHE A 246 14.66 -3.49 -4.98
C PHE A 246 15.22 -2.13 -4.59
N LEU A 247 14.44 -1.05 -4.67
CA LEU A 247 14.87 0.28 -4.24
C LEU A 247 15.03 0.39 -2.72
N PHE A 248 14.19 -0.30 -1.96
CA PHE A 248 14.09 -0.14 -0.51
C PHE A 248 14.43 -1.40 0.31
N GLN A 249 14.95 -2.48 -0.32
CA GLN A 249 15.27 -3.76 0.35
C GLN A 249 16.23 -3.59 1.53
N ARG A 250 17.17 -2.65 1.45
CA ARG A 250 18.13 -2.39 2.53
C ARG A 250 17.42 -1.82 3.77
N GLN A 251 16.53 -0.86 3.59
CA GLN A 251 15.77 -0.25 4.68
C GLN A 251 14.82 -1.26 5.32
N LEU A 252 14.23 -2.16 4.52
CA LEU A 252 13.38 -3.24 5.04
C LEU A 252 14.18 -4.21 5.93
N THR A 253 15.36 -4.63 5.50
CA THR A 253 16.19 -5.56 6.27
C THR A 253 16.74 -4.92 7.55
N GLU A 254 17.23 -3.70 7.49
CA GLU A 254 17.72 -2.95 8.66
C GLU A 254 16.60 -2.69 9.68
N GLY A 255 15.39 -2.36 9.21
CA GLY A 255 14.23 -2.13 10.08
C GLY A 255 13.75 -3.37 10.82
N ILE A 256 13.72 -4.53 10.16
CA ILE A 256 13.35 -5.80 10.79
C ILE A 256 14.41 -6.22 11.81
N MET A 257 15.69 -6.06 11.49
CA MET A 257 16.80 -6.43 12.41
C MET A 257 16.84 -5.53 13.64
N SER A 258 16.56 -4.23 13.53
CA SER A 258 16.54 -3.33 14.69
C SER A 258 15.41 -3.64 15.68
N GLY A 259 14.30 -4.22 15.21
CA GLY A 259 13.21 -4.74 16.04
C GLY A 259 13.54 -6.07 16.74
N ALA A 260 14.33 -6.93 16.09
CA ALA A 260 14.67 -8.26 16.61
C ALA A 260 15.84 -8.25 17.62
N LEU A 261 16.70 -7.23 17.63
CA LEU A 261 17.86 -7.14 18.52
C LEU A 261 17.52 -6.49 19.88
N LYS A 262 16.29 -6.07 20.13
CA LYS A 262 15.82 -5.50 21.40
C LYS A 262 14.93 -6.45 22.20
N GLY A 263 14.86 -7.75 21.84
CA GLY A 263 14.19 -8.82 22.59
C GLY A 263 15.17 -9.64 23.40
#